data_2d9e4f3ae30ffaf2ab328dad2f9dd3d9
#
_entry.id   2d9e4f3ae30ffaf2ab328dad2f9dd3d9
#
_cell.length_a   1.000
_cell.length_b   1.000
_cell.length_c   1.000
_cell.angle_alpha   90.00
_cell.angle_beta   90.00
_cell.angle_gamma   90.00
#
_symmetry.space_group_name_H-M   'P 1'
#
loop_
_entity.id
_entity.type
_entity.pdbx_description
1 polymer ?
#
loop_
_entity_poly.entity_id
_entity_poly.type
_entity_poly.pdbx_seq_one_letter_code
_entity_poly.pdbx_strand_id
1 'polypeptide(L)'
;MRNVTLVLEDGTKFHGKSFGYEAPVAGEVVFNTAMMGYPESLTDPSYAGQLMTLTYPLVGNYGVPPFSIEENGLPTFMESDKIYASAIIVADYSEEYSHWNAVESLAEWLKREHVPGITGIDTRELTKVLREHGVMMGKIIFDDEPENVPTAEYAGVNFVDKVSCKEIVRYNEGAGKKVVLVD
;
A
#
# COMPACT_ATOMS: atom_id res chain seq x y z
N MET A 1 -19.37 2.24 -2.06
CA MET A 1 -18.41 2.12 -0.94
C MET A 1 -19.09 1.41 0.23
N ARG A 2 -18.61 0.24 0.64
CA ARG A 2 -19.11 -0.52 1.79
C ARG A 2 -18.49 0.02 3.09
N ASN A 3 -19.20 -0.15 4.20
CA ASN A 3 -18.66 0.16 5.51
C ASN A 3 -17.64 -0.90 5.92
N VAL A 4 -16.52 -0.44 6.46
CA VAL A 4 -15.41 -1.27 6.91
C VAL A 4 -14.90 -0.79 8.26
N THR A 5 -14.33 -1.71 9.01
CA THR A 5 -13.69 -1.40 10.28
C THR A 5 -12.25 -1.91 10.26
N LEU A 6 -11.30 -1.03 10.54
CA LEU A 6 -9.94 -1.41 10.91
C LEU A 6 -9.95 -1.79 12.40
N VAL A 7 -9.53 -3.00 12.72
CA VAL A 7 -9.41 -3.50 14.09
C VAL A 7 -7.94 -3.77 14.37
N LEU A 8 -7.36 -3.09 15.35
CA LEU A 8 -6.01 -3.33 15.82
C LEU A 8 -5.97 -4.51 16.81
N GLU A 9 -4.81 -5.07 17.04
CA GLU A 9 -4.62 -6.23 17.93
C GLU A 9 -5.00 -5.97 19.39
N ASP A 10 -4.93 -4.72 19.85
CA ASP A 10 -5.39 -4.30 21.18
C ASP A 10 -6.91 -4.14 21.28
N GLY A 11 -7.64 -4.34 20.17
CA GLY A 11 -9.08 -4.19 20.07
C GLY A 11 -9.55 -2.77 19.69
N THR A 12 -8.65 -1.81 19.52
CA THR A 12 -8.97 -0.46 19.03
C THR A 12 -9.56 -0.54 17.64
N LYS A 13 -10.62 0.25 17.39
CA LYS A 13 -11.38 0.23 16.13
C LYS A 13 -11.46 1.60 15.49
N PHE A 14 -11.28 1.62 14.18
CA PHE A 14 -11.49 2.78 13.32
C PHE A 14 -12.50 2.42 12.23
N HIS A 15 -13.56 3.21 12.11
CA HIS A 15 -14.62 2.97 11.13
C HIS A 15 -14.40 3.83 9.89
N GLY A 16 -14.62 3.26 8.71
CA GLY A 16 -14.43 3.92 7.44
C GLY A 16 -15.26 3.30 6.33
N LYS A 17 -14.87 3.57 5.09
CA LYS A 17 -15.50 3.04 3.87
C LYS A 17 -14.46 2.49 2.92
N SER A 18 -14.81 1.42 2.20
CA SER A 18 -13.95 0.86 1.14
C SER A 18 -13.98 1.76 -0.09
N PHE A 19 -12.84 1.93 -0.77
CA PHE A 19 -12.75 2.54 -2.10
C PHE A 19 -11.87 1.72 -3.06
N GLY A 20 -11.06 0.83 -2.56
CA GLY A 20 -10.24 -0.11 -3.33
C GLY A 20 -10.94 -1.44 -3.62
N TYR A 21 -10.17 -2.52 -3.67
CA TYR A 21 -10.71 -3.87 -3.82
C TYR A 21 -11.46 -4.29 -2.55
N GLU A 22 -12.63 -4.91 -2.73
CA GLU A 22 -13.49 -5.30 -1.60
C GLU A 22 -13.17 -6.72 -1.13
N ALA A 23 -12.10 -6.84 -0.35
CA ALA A 23 -11.73 -8.07 0.35
C ALA A 23 -11.20 -7.74 1.75
N PRO A 24 -11.48 -8.59 2.74
CA PRO A 24 -10.87 -8.47 4.05
C PRO A 24 -9.38 -8.78 3.97
N VAL A 25 -8.58 -8.09 4.79
CA VAL A 25 -7.13 -8.26 4.82
C VAL A 25 -6.59 -8.02 6.22
N ALA A 26 -5.52 -8.72 6.57
CA ALA A 26 -4.79 -8.49 7.81
C ALA A 26 -3.30 -8.28 7.53
N GLY A 27 -2.63 -7.51 8.39
CA GLY A 27 -1.22 -7.17 8.24
C GLY A 27 -0.70 -6.31 9.36
N GLU A 28 0.57 -6.01 9.32
CA GLU A 28 1.19 -5.00 10.18
C GLU A 28 0.70 -3.61 9.78
N VAL A 29 0.19 -2.85 10.73
CA VAL A 29 -0.27 -1.48 10.46
C VAL A 29 0.90 -0.52 10.63
N VAL A 30 1.25 0.13 9.54
CA VAL A 30 2.34 1.11 9.49
C VAL A 30 1.85 2.46 9.00
N PHE A 31 2.63 3.52 9.21
CA PHE A 31 2.29 4.84 8.67
C PHE A 31 3.44 5.45 7.88
N ASN A 32 3.06 6.20 6.85
CA ASN A 32 3.95 6.98 6.02
C ASN A 32 3.55 8.46 6.11
N THR A 33 4.53 9.34 6.31
CA THR A 33 4.32 10.79 6.47
C THR A 33 4.58 11.58 5.20
N ALA A 34 4.86 10.93 4.09
CA ALA A 34 5.05 11.58 2.81
C ALA A 34 3.77 12.31 2.36
N MET A 35 3.92 13.52 1.83
CA MET A 35 2.80 14.32 1.31
C MET A 35 2.39 13.92 -0.10
N MET A 36 3.26 13.23 -0.83
CA MET A 36 3.08 12.81 -2.22
C MET A 36 3.85 11.50 -2.45
N GLY A 37 3.67 10.89 -3.61
CA GLY A 37 4.40 9.66 -3.95
C GLY A 37 3.71 8.40 -3.44
N TYR A 38 2.37 8.36 -3.39
CA TYR A 38 1.67 7.14 -3.03
C TYR A 38 1.82 6.01 -4.08
N PRO A 39 1.96 6.27 -5.38
CA PRO A 39 2.25 5.19 -6.33
C PRO A 39 3.61 4.54 -6.07
N GLU A 40 4.63 5.33 -5.80
CA GLU A 40 5.96 4.86 -5.43
C GLU A 40 5.91 4.07 -4.12
N SER A 41 5.29 4.64 -3.08
CA SER A 41 5.17 3.96 -1.78
C SER A 41 4.39 2.64 -1.86
N LEU A 42 3.31 2.58 -2.63
CA LEU A 42 2.52 1.35 -2.79
C LEU A 42 3.30 0.24 -3.50
N THR A 43 4.18 0.62 -4.45
CA THR A 43 5.01 -0.32 -5.22
C THR A 43 6.36 -0.61 -4.59
N ASP A 44 6.68 -0.01 -3.45
CA ASP A 44 7.91 -0.30 -2.70
C ASP A 44 7.81 -1.67 -1.99
N PRO A 45 8.70 -2.62 -2.30
CA PRO A 45 8.74 -3.94 -1.67
C PRO A 45 8.86 -3.92 -0.14
N SER A 46 9.35 -2.82 0.44
CA SER A 46 9.44 -2.64 1.89
C SER A 46 8.08 -2.72 2.59
N TYR A 47 6.99 -2.42 1.88
CA TYR A 47 5.63 -2.50 2.43
C TYR A 47 4.96 -3.87 2.23
N ALA A 48 5.69 -4.90 1.82
CA ALA A 48 5.14 -6.24 1.66
C ALA A 48 4.52 -6.77 2.96
N GLY A 49 3.24 -7.13 2.91
CA GLY A 49 2.48 -7.60 4.08
C GLY A 49 1.91 -6.49 4.97
N GLN A 50 2.18 -5.24 4.71
CA GLN A 50 1.79 -4.13 5.57
C GLN A 50 0.48 -3.44 5.12
N LEU A 51 -0.29 -2.97 6.09
CA LEU A 51 -1.45 -2.09 5.91
C LEU A 51 -0.94 -0.65 6.06
N MET A 52 -0.73 0.03 4.93
CA MET A 52 -0.06 1.32 4.89
C MET A 52 -1.02 2.48 5.14
N THR A 53 -0.82 3.21 6.23
CA THR A 53 -1.55 4.43 6.56
C THR A 53 -0.83 5.64 6.00
N LEU A 54 -1.49 6.44 5.16
CA LEU A 54 -0.98 7.74 4.72
C LEU A 54 -1.50 8.83 5.66
N THR A 55 -0.59 9.58 6.27
CA THR A 55 -0.95 10.64 7.22
C THR A 55 -1.34 11.94 6.53
N TYR A 56 -1.00 12.11 5.24
CA TYR A 56 -1.47 13.25 4.46
C TYR A 56 -2.99 13.18 4.28
N PRO A 57 -3.72 14.26 4.55
CA PRO A 57 -5.17 14.20 4.69
C PRO A 57 -5.92 13.85 3.40
N LEU A 58 -5.45 14.26 2.23
CA LEU A 58 -6.11 14.03 0.95
C LEU A 58 -5.25 13.15 0.04
N VAL A 59 -5.77 12.03 -0.40
CA VAL A 59 -5.07 11.06 -1.27
C VAL A 59 -5.92 10.75 -2.51
N GLY A 60 -5.29 10.48 -3.64
CA GLY A 60 -5.95 10.16 -4.91
C GLY A 60 -6.10 11.36 -5.86
N ASN A 61 -5.95 12.59 -5.37
CA ASN A 61 -6.20 13.82 -6.11
C ASN A 61 -5.32 14.03 -7.35
N TYR A 62 -4.20 13.35 -7.49
CA TYR A 62 -3.38 13.40 -8.70
C TYR A 62 -3.40 12.11 -9.53
N GLY A 63 -4.22 11.11 -9.14
CA GLY A 63 -4.37 9.87 -9.89
C GLY A 63 -3.12 8.99 -9.88
N VAL A 64 -3.03 8.08 -10.85
CA VAL A 64 -1.94 7.14 -11.01
C VAL A 64 -1.31 7.31 -12.39
N PRO A 65 0.02 7.45 -12.50
CA PRO A 65 0.72 7.54 -13.76
C PRO A 65 0.69 6.19 -14.49
N PRO A 66 0.94 6.16 -15.81
CA PRO A 66 1.05 4.91 -16.55
C PRO A 66 2.25 4.11 -16.07
N PHE A 67 2.09 2.79 -16.01
CA PHE A 67 3.25 1.93 -15.87
C PHE A 67 4.07 1.99 -17.17
N SER A 68 5.28 2.49 -17.08
CA SER A 68 6.22 2.59 -18.20
C SER A 68 7.63 2.22 -17.76
N ILE A 69 8.38 1.64 -18.67
CA ILE A 69 9.75 1.22 -18.47
C ILE A 69 10.65 2.09 -19.33
N GLU A 70 11.69 2.65 -18.74
CA GLU A 70 12.70 3.42 -19.45
C GLU A 70 13.62 2.52 -20.31
N GLU A 71 14.42 3.12 -21.19
CA GLU A 71 15.40 2.41 -22.02
C GLU A 71 16.41 1.61 -21.19
N ASN A 72 16.68 2.02 -19.95
CA ASN A 72 17.55 1.33 -19.01
C ASN A 72 16.90 0.08 -18.35
N GLY A 73 15.60 -0.16 -18.58
CA GLY A 73 14.85 -1.29 -18.04
C GLY A 73 14.18 -1.02 -16.68
N LEU A 74 14.27 0.20 -16.14
CA LEU A 74 13.66 0.56 -14.86
C LEU A 74 12.28 1.19 -15.03
N PRO A 75 11.35 0.99 -14.08
CA PRO A 75 10.08 1.72 -14.05
C PRO A 75 10.31 3.24 -13.93
N THR A 76 9.50 4.02 -14.63
CA THR A 76 9.66 5.48 -14.67
C THR A 76 9.09 6.17 -13.43
N PHE A 77 7.95 5.69 -12.92
CA PHE A 77 7.16 6.37 -11.88
C PHE A 77 6.84 5.49 -10.68
N MET A 78 7.36 4.29 -10.62
CA MET A 78 7.05 3.29 -9.59
C MET A 78 8.35 2.62 -9.15
N GLU A 79 8.38 2.11 -7.93
CA GLU A 79 9.55 1.43 -7.38
C GLU A 79 9.66 -0.02 -7.91
N SER A 80 8.53 -0.59 -8.35
CA SER A 80 8.48 -1.94 -8.93
C SER A 80 7.28 -2.12 -9.85
N ASP A 81 7.10 -3.33 -10.36
CA ASP A 81 6.10 -3.72 -11.36
C ASP A 81 4.68 -3.95 -10.79
N LYS A 82 4.53 -3.97 -9.46
CA LYS A 82 3.24 -4.25 -8.79
C LYS A 82 3.12 -3.53 -7.45
N ILE A 83 1.91 -3.52 -6.89
CA ILE A 83 1.68 -3.08 -5.50
C ILE A 83 2.15 -4.18 -4.54
N TYR A 84 2.98 -3.80 -3.57
CA TYR A 84 3.44 -4.67 -2.47
C TYR A 84 2.69 -4.45 -1.17
N ALA A 85 2.20 -3.23 -0.92
CA ALA A 85 1.37 -2.95 0.25
C ALA A 85 0.10 -3.82 0.22
N SER A 86 -0.25 -4.42 1.36
CA SER A 86 -1.44 -5.27 1.46
C SER A 86 -2.74 -4.49 1.50
N ALA A 87 -2.71 -3.22 1.93
CA ALA A 87 -3.82 -2.29 1.86
C ALA A 87 -3.32 -0.85 2.03
N ILE A 88 -4.17 0.11 1.65
CA ILE A 88 -3.96 1.53 1.92
C ILE A 88 -5.08 2.08 2.83
N ILE A 89 -4.69 2.90 3.81
CA ILE A 89 -5.57 3.52 4.79
C ILE A 89 -5.38 5.03 4.70
N VAL A 90 -6.47 5.77 4.43
CA VAL A 90 -6.41 7.22 4.23
C VAL A 90 -7.52 7.95 5.01
N ALA A 91 -7.30 9.23 5.31
CA ALA A 91 -8.34 10.07 5.90
C ALA A 91 -9.39 10.43 4.84
N ASP A 92 -8.99 11.09 3.77
CA ASP A 92 -9.84 11.48 2.66
C ASP A 92 -9.33 10.91 1.34
N TYR A 93 -10.23 10.30 0.57
CA TYR A 93 -9.97 9.83 -0.78
C TYR A 93 -10.70 10.72 -1.81
N SER A 94 -9.94 11.24 -2.78
CA SER A 94 -10.49 11.95 -3.93
C SER A 94 -10.79 10.98 -5.07
N GLU A 95 -12.05 10.90 -5.47
CA GLU A 95 -12.45 10.11 -6.66
C GLU A 95 -11.99 10.79 -7.96
N GLU A 96 -12.04 12.13 -7.96
CA GLU A 96 -11.56 12.92 -9.09
C GLU A 96 -10.08 13.20 -8.95
N TYR A 97 -9.37 13.05 -10.05
CA TYR A 97 -7.95 13.35 -10.13
C TYR A 97 -7.67 14.33 -11.26
N SER A 98 -6.63 15.14 -11.07
CA SER A 98 -6.21 16.12 -12.07
C SER A 98 -4.69 16.27 -12.05
N HIS A 99 -4.02 15.45 -12.82
CA HIS A 99 -2.59 15.57 -13.06
C HIS A 99 -2.29 15.22 -14.51
N TRP A 100 -1.39 15.97 -15.16
CA TRP A 100 -1.08 15.80 -16.57
C TRP A 100 -0.63 14.38 -16.94
N ASN A 101 -0.07 13.65 -15.97
CA ASN A 101 0.49 12.31 -16.15
C ASN A 101 -0.44 11.18 -15.69
N ALA A 102 -1.61 11.51 -15.15
CA ALA A 102 -2.52 10.48 -14.64
C ALA A 102 -3.31 9.82 -15.78
N VAL A 103 -3.42 8.50 -15.73
CA VAL A 103 -4.18 7.69 -16.69
C VAL A 103 -5.35 6.97 -16.04
N GLU A 104 -5.36 6.82 -14.73
CA GLU A 104 -6.43 6.18 -13.97
C GLU A 104 -6.53 6.75 -12.55
N SER A 105 -7.66 6.49 -11.87
CA SER A 105 -7.81 6.82 -10.47
C SER A 105 -7.08 5.80 -9.57
N LEU A 106 -6.75 6.22 -8.36
CA LEU A 106 -6.19 5.32 -7.36
C LEU A 106 -7.13 4.13 -7.07
N ALA A 107 -8.45 4.37 -7.03
CA ALA A 107 -9.43 3.29 -6.80
C ALA A 107 -9.45 2.24 -7.91
N GLU A 108 -9.36 2.67 -9.18
CA GLU A 108 -9.31 1.75 -10.33
C GLU A 108 -8.05 0.91 -10.28
N TRP A 109 -6.90 1.52 -10.01
CA TRP A 109 -5.63 0.81 -9.87
C TRP A 109 -5.67 -0.21 -8.74
N LEU A 110 -6.09 0.18 -7.52
CA LEU A 110 -6.22 -0.72 -6.38
C LEU A 110 -7.15 -1.90 -6.66
N LYS A 111 -8.29 -1.66 -7.34
CA LYS A 111 -9.22 -2.73 -7.72
C LYS A 111 -8.61 -3.70 -8.71
N ARG A 112 -7.88 -3.20 -9.70
CA ARG A 112 -7.19 -4.03 -10.69
C ARG A 112 -6.11 -4.90 -10.06
N GLU A 113 -5.36 -4.35 -9.12
CA GLU A 113 -4.29 -5.04 -8.39
C GLU A 113 -4.81 -5.87 -7.19
N HIS A 114 -6.13 -5.91 -6.97
CA HIS A 114 -6.79 -6.62 -5.85
C HIS A 114 -6.31 -6.15 -4.47
N VAL A 115 -6.04 -4.86 -4.31
CA VAL A 115 -5.58 -4.26 -3.06
C VAL A 115 -6.71 -3.47 -2.38
N PRO A 116 -7.05 -3.78 -1.13
CA PRO A 116 -8.02 -3.00 -0.36
C PRO A 116 -7.57 -1.56 -0.11
N GLY A 117 -8.52 -0.64 -0.21
CA GLY A 117 -8.33 0.76 0.14
C GLY A 117 -9.47 1.22 1.03
N ILE A 118 -9.17 1.87 2.15
CA ILE A 118 -10.17 2.40 3.07
C ILE A 118 -9.98 3.89 3.33
N THR A 119 -11.08 4.62 3.40
CA THR A 119 -11.12 6.08 3.63
C THR A 119 -12.05 6.42 4.80
N GLY A 120 -11.96 7.64 5.31
CA GLY A 120 -12.73 8.12 6.46
C GLY A 120 -12.10 7.73 7.80
N ILE A 121 -10.87 7.27 7.80
CA ILE A 121 -10.15 6.89 9.02
C ILE A 121 -9.47 8.13 9.64
N ASP A 122 -9.58 8.31 10.96
CA ASP A 122 -8.75 9.28 11.67
C ASP A 122 -7.29 8.80 11.68
N THR A 123 -6.59 9.07 10.58
CA THR A 123 -5.19 8.67 10.42
C THR A 123 -4.25 9.37 11.40
N ARG A 124 -4.65 10.54 11.91
CA ARG A 124 -3.88 11.24 12.94
C ARG A 124 -3.94 10.49 14.27
N GLU A 125 -5.14 10.07 14.69
CA GLU A 125 -5.29 9.30 15.93
C GLU A 125 -4.65 7.92 15.79
N LEU A 126 -4.86 7.24 14.66
CA LEU A 126 -4.20 5.96 14.36
C LEU A 126 -2.67 6.09 14.46
N THR A 127 -2.09 7.14 13.89
CA THR A 127 -0.64 7.37 13.97
C THR A 127 -0.15 7.57 15.39
N LYS A 128 -0.92 8.23 16.26
CA LYS A 128 -0.54 8.37 17.68
C LYS A 128 -0.53 7.02 18.38
N VAL A 129 -1.57 6.21 18.17
CA VAL A 129 -1.64 4.84 18.72
C VAL A 129 -0.42 4.04 18.30
N LEU A 130 -0.09 4.01 17.00
CA LEU A 130 1.06 3.29 16.47
C LEU A 130 2.40 3.80 17.03
N ARG A 131 2.54 5.12 17.23
CA ARG A 131 3.77 5.69 17.80
C ARG A 131 3.98 5.34 19.27
N GLU A 132 2.90 5.18 20.04
CA GLU A 132 2.95 4.86 21.47
C GLU A 132 3.20 3.36 21.68
N HIS A 133 2.62 2.49 20.85
CA HIS A 133 2.70 1.04 21.02
C HIS A 133 3.83 0.40 20.20
N GLY A 134 4.28 1.06 19.12
CA GLY A 134 5.26 0.49 18.18
C GLY A 134 4.58 -0.34 17.09
N VAL A 135 5.12 -1.51 16.80
CA VAL A 135 4.57 -2.44 15.80
C VAL A 135 3.24 -3.00 16.29
N MET A 136 2.20 -2.86 15.48
CA MET A 136 0.85 -3.38 15.77
C MET A 136 0.28 -4.14 14.57
N MET A 137 -0.29 -5.29 14.86
CA MET A 137 -1.07 -6.02 13.87
C MET A 137 -2.49 -5.43 13.78
N GLY A 138 -3.06 -5.48 12.58
CA GLY A 138 -4.43 -5.05 12.37
C GLY A 138 -5.12 -5.85 11.28
N LYS A 139 -6.43 -5.69 11.19
CA LYS A 139 -7.23 -6.27 10.13
C LYS A 139 -8.34 -5.32 9.68
N ILE A 140 -8.59 -5.32 8.38
CA ILE A 140 -9.71 -4.63 7.76
C ILE A 140 -10.81 -5.65 7.53
N ILE A 141 -11.99 -5.40 8.11
CA ILE A 141 -13.17 -6.24 7.99
C ILE A 141 -14.32 -5.43 7.41
N PHE A 142 -15.23 -6.09 6.70
CA PHE A 142 -16.47 -5.50 6.23
C PHE A 142 -17.55 -5.67 7.30
N ASP A 143 -18.28 -4.60 7.60
CA ASP A 143 -19.26 -4.59 8.72
C ASP A 143 -20.43 -5.55 8.48
N ASP A 144 -20.76 -5.85 7.21
CA ASP A 144 -21.78 -6.80 6.79
C ASP A 144 -21.25 -8.26 6.71
N GLU A 145 -19.93 -8.47 6.81
CA GLU A 145 -19.29 -9.78 6.81
C GLU A 145 -18.21 -9.85 7.91
N PRO A 146 -18.58 -9.71 9.20
CA PRO A 146 -17.59 -9.51 10.27
C PRO A 146 -16.76 -10.75 10.63
N GLU A 147 -17.14 -11.93 10.14
CA GLU A 147 -16.53 -13.19 10.54
C GLU A 147 -15.47 -13.68 9.54
N ASN A 148 -14.36 -14.19 10.08
CA ASN A 148 -13.30 -14.96 9.41
C ASN A 148 -12.17 -14.22 8.71
N VAL A 149 -11.71 -13.08 9.23
CA VAL A 149 -10.38 -12.61 8.86
C VAL A 149 -9.38 -13.19 9.85
N PRO A 150 -8.53 -14.13 9.47
CA PRO A 150 -7.45 -14.56 10.35
C PRO A 150 -6.55 -13.36 10.65
N THR A 151 -6.10 -13.25 11.88
CA THR A 151 -5.01 -12.31 12.22
C THR A 151 -3.80 -12.72 11.39
N ALA A 152 -3.13 -11.77 10.75
CA ALA A 152 -1.93 -12.08 10.00
C ALA A 152 -0.87 -12.61 10.98
N GLU A 153 -0.42 -13.83 10.75
CA GLU A 153 0.70 -14.40 11.47
C GLU A 153 1.97 -14.13 10.65
N TYR A 154 2.79 -13.22 11.14
CA TYR A 154 4.10 -12.94 10.54
C TYR A 154 5.20 -13.85 11.10
N ALA A 155 4.91 -14.58 12.16
CA ALA A 155 5.84 -15.58 12.71
C ALA A 155 6.17 -16.63 11.65
N GLY A 156 7.43 -16.68 11.22
CA GLY A 156 7.90 -17.62 10.19
C GLY A 156 7.68 -17.18 8.73
N VAL A 157 7.11 -16.03 8.47
CA VAL A 157 7.03 -15.47 7.11
C VAL A 157 8.38 -14.85 6.75
N ASN A 158 9.04 -15.39 5.73
CA ASN A 158 10.24 -14.78 5.16
C ASN A 158 9.84 -13.76 4.07
N PHE A 159 9.67 -12.50 4.46
CA PHE A 159 9.34 -11.43 3.52
C PHE A 159 10.49 -11.13 2.56
N VAL A 160 11.74 -11.26 3.01
CA VAL A 160 12.92 -11.09 2.13
C VAL A 160 12.83 -12.07 0.97
N ASP A 161 12.56 -13.34 1.24
CA ASP A 161 12.39 -14.32 0.16
C ASP A 161 11.20 -14.00 -0.77
N LYS A 162 10.15 -13.36 -0.27
CA LYS A 162 8.99 -12.99 -1.10
C LYS A 162 9.25 -11.82 -2.05
N VAL A 163 10.13 -10.90 -1.67
CA VAL A 163 10.36 -9.66 -2.43
C VAL A 163 11.66 -9.68 -3.22
N SER A 164 12.68 -10.44 -2.77
CA SER A 164 13.97 -10.56 -3.47
C SER A 164 13.83 -11.21 -4.83
N CYS A 165 14.64 -10.78 -5.78
CA CYS A 165 14.69 -11.38 -7.11
C CYS A 165 15.14 -12.85 -7.06
N LYS A 166 14.58 -13.70 -7.92
CA LYS A 166 14.91 -15.14 -7.96
C LYS A 166 15.97 -15.49 -8.99
N GLU A 167 16.24 -14.56 -9.88
CA GLU A 167 17.18 -14.71 -10.98
C GLU A 167 18.06 -13.48 -11.11
N ILE A 168 19.19 -13.60 -11.81
CA ILE A 168 20.06 -12.46 -12.09
C ILE A 168 19.34 -11.52 -13.05
N VAL A 169 19.01 -10.33 -12.58
CA VAL A 169 18.44 -9.27 -13.39
C VAL A 169 19.52 -8.31 -13.86
N ARG A 170 19.48 -7.89 -15.11
CA ARG A 170 20.45 -6.97 -15.70
C ARG A 170 19.72 -5.76 -16.26
N TYR A 171 20.18 -4.59 -15.87
CA TYR A 171 19.69 -3.32 -16.35
C TYR A 171 20.77 -2.58 -17.13
N ASN A 172 20.37 -1.79 -18.13
CA ASN A 172 21.25 -0.92 -18.91
C ASN A 172 22.48 -1.64 -19.46
N GLU A 173 22.27 -2.79 -20.10
CA GLU A 173 23.37 -3.56 -20.69
C GLU A 173 24.13 -2.74 -21.74
N GLY A 174 25.45 -2.79 -21.69
CA GLY A 174 26.30 -2.00 -22.60
C GLY A 174 26.83 -0.70 -22.01
N ALA A 175 26.41 -0.27 -20.82
CA ALA A 175 27.00 0.85 -20.10
C ALA A 175 28.46 0.57 -19.72
N GLY A 176 29.28 1.61 -19.71
CA GLY A 176 30.74 1.47 -19.54
C GLY A 176 31.22 1.00 -18.15
N LYS A 177 30.35 1.16 -17.12
CA LYS A 177 30.67 0.73 -15.74
C LYS A 177 29.61 -0.28 -15.27
N LYS A 178 30.09 -1.29 -14.55
CA LYS A 178 29.22 -2.33 -13.94
C LYS A 178 29.10 -2.09 -12.45
N VAL A 179 27.88 -2.12 -11.93
CA VAL A 179 27.56 -2.12 -10.50
C VAL A 179 26.81 -3.42 -10.22
N VAL A 180 27.15 -4.11 -9.16
CA VAL A 180 26.48 -5.31 -8.70
C VAL A 180 25.75 -4.97 -7.42
N LEU A 181 24.43 -5.17 -7.40
CA LEU A 181 23.61 -5.13 -6.21
C LEU A 181 23.35 -6.58 -5.78
N VAL A 182 23.53 -6.86 -4.51
CA VAL A 182 23.14 -8.13 -3.89
C VAL A 182 21.84 -7.85 -3.15
N ASP A 183 20.79 -8.49 -3.62
CA ASP A 183 19.44 -8.37 -3.13
C ASP A 183 19.15 -9.44 -2.06
#